data_3d1e2cebfa9c81f594b19e15b360f3b9
#
_entry.id   3d1e2cebfa9c81f594b19e15b360f3b9
#
_cell.length_a   1.000
_cell.length_b   1.000
_cell.length_c   1.000
_cell.angle_alpha   90.00
_cell.angle_beta   90.00
_cell.angle_gamma   90.00
#
_symmetry.space_group_name_H-M   'P 1'
#
loop_
_entity.id
_entity.type
_entity.pdbx_description
1 polymer ?
#
loop_
_entity_poly.entity_id
_entity_poly.type
_entity_poly.pdbx_seq_one_letter_code
_entity_poly.pdbx_strand_id
1 'polypeptide(L)'
;MQIKINLKVFLFLLIFLITRQIKIYALLMCLALIHEMGHVMAGIILGFKPESISIIPTGFSVKFKNDCKNYNKKIKNGNMLALKKAIIAFAGPFVNLIIMAISIICYKITVISEIAGISIELLIYSNLLIFIFNMLPIYPLDGGRILKEMVHIKYGLFTAYVITNKISNVVVIILTAFASFAILEYKNIAILIIIA
;
A
#
# COMPACT_ATOMS: atom_id res chain seq x y z
N MET A 1 15.50 15.08 -5.55
CA MET A 1 14.25 14.31 -5.37
C MET A 1 13.13 15.08 -6.04
N GLN A 2 12.40 14.47 -6.99
CA GLN A 2 11.30 15.14 -7.70
C GLN A 2 9.98 14.78 -7.03
N ILE A 3 9.14 15.80 -6.77
CA ILE A 3 7.77 15.60 -6.27
C ILE A 3 6.83 15.74 -7.46
N LYS A 4 5.98 14.75 -7.73
CA LYS A 4 4.98 14.75 -8.80
C LYS A 4 3.60 14.66 -8.18
N ILE A 5 2.72 15.60 -8.49
CA ILE A 5 1.34 15.62 -8.00
C ILE A 5 0.42 15.22 -9.17
N ASN A 6 -0.43 14.21 -8.96
CA ASN A 6 -1.43 13.83 -9.94
C ASN A 6 -2.66 14.74 -9.78
N LEU A 7 -3.10 15.36 -10.86
CA LEU A 7 -4.28 16.25 -10.86
C LEU A 7 -5.56 15.58 -10.35
N LYS A 8 -5.66 14.26 -10.46
CA LYS A 8 -6.80 13.49 -9.91
C LYS A 8 -6.96 13.64 -8.40
N VAL A 9 -5.89 14.02 -7.66
CA VAL A 9 -5.95 14.31 -6.21
C VAL A 9 -6.96 15.41 -5.91
N PHE A 10 -7.00 16.46 -6.75
CA PHE A 10 -7.93 17.57 -6.58
C PHE A 10 -9.38 17.15 -6.82
N LEU A 11 -9.61 16.22 -7.76
CA LEU A 11 -10.94 15.67 -8.01
C LEU A 11 -11.45 14.90 -6.78
N PHE A 12 -10.61 14.04 -6.20
CA PHE A 12 -10.97 13.29 -4.99
C PHE A 12 -11.21 14.22 -3.80
N LEU A 13 -10.35 15.22 -3.62
CA LEU A 13 -10.52 16.23 -2.57
C LEU A 13 -11.87 16.94 -2.73
N LEU A 14 -12.27 17.32 -3.95
CA LEU A 14 -13.55 17.93 -4.23
C LEU A 14 -14.73 17.02 -3.87
N ILE A 15 -14.65 15.72 -4.25
CA ILE A 15 -15.70 14.73 -3.93
C ILE A 15 -15.87 14.61 -2.41
N PHE A 16 -14.76 14.46 -1.65
CA PHE A 16 -14.82 14.34 -0.19
C PHE A 16 -15.25 15.63 0.50
N LEU A 17 -15.02 16.79 -0.11
CA LEU A 17 -15.53 18.08 0.38
C LEU A 17 -17.03 18.19 0.19
N ILE A 18 -17.56 17.80 -0.98
CA ILE A 18 -18.99 17.81 -1.28
C ILE A 18 -19.74 16.83 -0.36
N THR A 19 -19.16 15.64 -0.13
CA THR A 19 -19.75 14.60 0.75
C THR A 19 -19.57 14.90 2.24
N ARG A 20 -18.92 16.02 2.61
CA ARG A 20 -18.58 16.41 3.99
C ARG A 20 -17.71 15.38 4.73
N GLN A 21 -16.96 14.55 4.01
CA GLN A 21 -16.10 13.51 4.56
C GLN A 21 -14.60 13.85 4.50
N ILE A 22 -14.29 15.14 4.44
CA ILE A 22 -12.90 15.63 4.30
C ILE A 22 -11.98 15.14 5.43
N LYS A 23 -12.50 14.98 6.67
CA LYS A 23 -11.73 14.47 7.81
C LYS A 23 -11.27 13.02 7.59
N ILE A 24 -12.15 12.17 7.05
CA ILE A 24 -11.82 10.77 6.75
C ILE A 24 -10.77 10.71 5.64
N TYR A 25 -10.94 11.50 4.59
CA TYR A 25 -9.96 11.58 3.51
C TYR A 25 -8.59 12.05 4.00
N ALA A 26 -8.55 13.11 4.83
CA ALA A 26 -7.31 13.60 5.42
C ALA A 26 -6.63 12.55 6.29
N LEU A 27 -7.38 11.80 7.09
CA LEU A 27 -6.88 10.70 7.89
C LEU A 27 -6.25 9.61 7.00
N LEU A 28 -6.98 9.13 5.98
CA LEU A 28 -6.50 8.10 5.08
C LEU A 28 -5.24 8.54 4.33
N MET A 29 -5.18 9.79 3.86
CA MET A 29 -3.99 10.35 3.20
C MET A 29 -2.80 10.44 4.17
N CYS A 30 -3.03 10.82 5.42
CA CYS A 30 -1.98 10.86 6.44
C CYS A 30 -1.43 9.46 6.74
N LEU A 31 -2.31 8.48 6.93
CA LEU A 31 -1.92 7.08 7.15
C LEU A 31 -1.20 6.48 5.93
N ALA A 32 -1.65 6.78 4.72
CA ALA A 32 -0.97 6.38 3.50
C ALA A 32 0.42 7.02 3.37
N LEU A 33 0.60 8.28 3.80
CA LEU A 33 1.91 8.92 3.85
C LEU A 33 2.85 8.20 4.81
N ILE A 34 2.36 7.88 6.01
CA ILE A 34 3.16 7.19 7.04
C ILE A 34 3.53 5.77 6.55
N HIS A 35 2.60 5.07 5.92
CA HIS A 35 2.83 3.78 5.27
C HIS A 35 3.97 3.88 4.22
N GLU A 36 3.92 4.85 3.33
CA GLU A 36 4.94 5.04 2.28
C GLU A 36 6.30 5.45 2.87
N MET A 37 6.29 6.21 3.98
CA MET A 37 7.54 6.48 4.73
C MET A 37 8.19 5.20 5.25
N GLY A 38 7.41 4.19 5.62
CA GLY A 38 7.91 2.86 5.96
C GLY A 38 8.76 2.25 4.83
N HIS A 39 8.27 2.28 3.59
CA HIS A 39 9.02 1.81 2.42
C HIS A 39 10.29 2.62 2.18
N VAL A 40 10.21 3.96 2.31
CA VAL A 40 11.36 4.85 2.13
C VAL A 40 12.44 4.55 3.14
N MET A 41 12.10 4.45 4.42
CA MET A 41 13.06 4.17 5.50
C MET A 41 13.73 2.81 5.29
N ALA A 42 12.95 1.75 5.02
CA ALA A 42 13.50 0.44 4.73
C ALA A 42 14.41 0.46 3.48
N GLY A 43 14.01 1.19 2.44
CA GLY A 43 14.80 1.34 1.23
C GLY A 43 16.15 2.00 1.50
N ILE A 44 16.17 3.10 2.26
CA ILE A 44 17.41 3.82 2.62
C ILE A 44 18.31 2.93 3.48
N ILE A 45 17.78 2.25 4.49
CA ILE A 45 18.53 1.31 5.36
C ILE A 45 19.16 0.19 4.53
N LEU A 46 18.46 -0.33 3.52
CA LEU A 46 18.94 -1.39 2.64
C LEU A 46 19.87 -0.90 1.51
N GLY A 47 20.16 0.42 1.46
CA GLY A 47 21.10 1.05 0.54
C GLY A 47 20.49 1.52 -0.79
N PHE A 48 19.16 1.59 -0.90
CA PHE A 48 18.49 2.17 -2.08
C PHE A 48 18.35 3.67 -1.96
N LYS A 49 18.47 4.38 -3.09
CA LYS A 49 18.30 5.84 -3.14
C LYS A 49 16.92 6.19 -3.69
N PRO A 50 16.09 6.92 -2.94
CA PRO A 50 14.81 7.40 -3.46
C PRO A 50 15.04 8.40 -4.59
N GLU A 51 14.32 8.23 -5.71
CA GLU A 51 14.43 9.09 -6.90
C GLU A 51 13.30 10.11 -6.97
N SER A 52 12.06 9.65 -6.81
CA SER A 52 10.88 10.51 -6.88
C SER A 52 9.77 10.02 -5.99
N ILE A 53 9.01 10.98 -5.43
CA ILE A 53 7.76 10.74 -4.72
C ILE A 53 6.62 11.25 -5.60
N SER A 54 5.61 10.43 -5.84
CA SER A 54 4.41 10.79 -6.58
C SER A 54 3.21 10.78 -5.64
N ILE A 55 2.45 11.87 -5.63
CA ILE A 55 1.20 11.98 -4.87
C ILE A 55 0.06 11.56 -5.81
N ILE A 56 -0.66 10.51 -5.44
CA ILE A 56 -1.79 9.96 -6.18
C ILE A 56 -3.05 10.05 -5.31
N PRO A 57 -4.27 10.00 -5.87
CA PRO A 57 -5.51 10.16 -5.11
C PRO A 57 -5.69 9.19 -3.94
N THR A 58 -5.16 8.00 -4.08
CA THR A 58 -5.25 6.91 -3.10
C THR A 58 -4.06 6.87 -2.13
N GLY A 59 -3.12 7.84 -2.21
CA GLY A 59 -1.95 7.89 -1.33
C GLY A 59 -0.70 8.41 -2.03
N PHE A 60 0.43 7.80 -1.72
CA PHE A 60 1.74 8.19 -2.20
C PHE A 60 2.41 7.01 -2.91
N SER A 61 3.41 7.26 -3.73
CA SER A 61 4.22 6.22 -4.37
C SER A 61 5.66 6.68 -4.52
N VAL A 62 6.59 5.90 -4.01
CA VAL A 62 8.03 6.20 -4.08
C VAL A 62 8.69 5.30 -5.12
N LYS A 63 9.50 5.92 -5.97
CA LYS A 63 10.38 5.22 -6.90
C LYS A 63 11.82 5.30 -6.40
N PHE A 64 12.48 4.16 -6.34
CA PHE A 64 13.90 4.08 -6.05
C PHE A 64 14.71 4.07 -7.34
N LYS A 65 15.85 4.74 -7.32
CA LYS A 65 16.77 4.76 -8.46
C LYS A 65 17.33 3.36 -8.68
N ASN A 66 17.07 2.82 -9.86
CA ASN A 66 17.79 1.62 -10.30
C ASN A 66 19.19 2.05 -10.70
N ASP A 67 20.19 1.83 -9.84
CA ASP A 67 21.59 2.04 -10.19
C ASP A 67 22.05 0.94 -11.18
N CYS A 68 21.62 1.10 -12.45
CA CYS A 68 21.98 0.22 -13.56
C CYS A 68 23.48 0.31 -13.93
N LYS A 69 24.24 1.20 -13.30
CA LYS A 69 25.69 1.38 -13.58
C LYS A 69 26.53 0.15 -13.23
N ASN A 70 26.01 -0.81 -12.49
CA ASN A 70 26.72 -2.04 -12.12
C ASN A 70 26.12 -3.31 -12.74
N TYR A 71 25.35 -3.21 -13.82
CA TYR A 71 24.79 -4.37 -14.51
C TYR A 71 25.85 -5.36 -15.03
N ASN A 72 27.08 -4.86 -15.29
CA ASN A 72 28.21 -5.70 -15.74
C ASN A 72 29.04 -6.31 -14.60
N LYS A 73 28.87 -5.89 -13.35
CA LYS A 73 29.39 -6.64 -12.22
C LYS A 73 28.40 -7.76 -11.93
N LYS A 74 28.79 -9.01 -12.23
CA LYS A 74 28.08 -10.24 -11.86
C LYS A 74 27.23 -10.00 -10.64
N ILE A 75 25.88 -10.00 -10.80
CA ILE A 75 24.96 -10.05 -9.68
C ILE A 75 25.14 -11.42 -9.04
N LYS A 76 26.17 -11.52 -8.19
CA LYS A 76 26.54 -12.75 -7.47
C LYS A 76 25.42 -13.17 -6.49
N ASN A 77 24.42 -12.28 -6.24
CA ASN A 77 23.34 -12.48 -5.30
C ASN A 77 22.02 -11.87 -5.80
N GLY A 78 21.51 -12.31 -6.94
CA GLY A 78 20.17 -11.92 -7.43
C GLY A 78 19.07 -12.17 -6.38
N ASN A 79 19.20 -13.27 -5.64
CA ASN A 79 18.28 -13.61 -4.55
C ASN A 79 18.34 -12.61 -3.39
N MET A 80 19.52 -12.06 -3.07
CA MET A 80 19.65 -11.03 -2.03
C MET A 80 18.95 -9.73 -2.43
N LEU A 81 19.02 -9.35 -3.71
CA LEU A 81 18.32 -8.16 -4.20
C LEU A 81 16.81 -8.34 -4.16
N ALA A 82 16.32 -9.52 -4.55
CA ALA A 82 14.90 -9.86 -4.46
C ALA A 82 14.41 -9.85 -3.00
N LEU A 83 15.18 -10.43 -2.07
CA LEU A 83 14.87 -10.39 -0.65
C LEU A 83 14.78 -8.95 -0.12
N LYS A 84 15.75 -8.10 -0.45
CA LYS A 84 15.73 -6.68 -0.06
C LYS A 84 14.47 -5.97 -0.59
N LYS A 85 14.08 -6.22 -1.84
CA LYS A 85 12.85 -5.65 -2.41
C LYS A 85 11.58 -6.15 -1.70
N ALA A 86 11.53 -7.43 -1.31
CA ALA A 86 10.44 -8.00 -0.54
C ALA A 86 10.33 -7.35 0.85
N ILE A 87 11.47 -7.13 1.54
CA ILE A 87 11.51 -6.44 2.84
C ILE A 87 11.02 -5.00 2.71
N ILE A 88 11.46 -4.27 1.66
CA ILE A 88 10.98 -2.91 1.40
C ILE A 88 9.46 -2.92 1.20
N ALA A 89 8.94 -3.85 0.39
CA ALA A 89 7.50 -3.95 0.16
C ALA A 89 6.70 -4.29 1.43
N PHE A 90 7.27 -5.06 2.35
CA PHE A 90 6.61 -5.39 3.62
C PHE A 90 6.65 -4.24 4.64
N ALA A 91 7.63 -3.34 4.54
CA ALA A 91 7.85 -2.29 5.54
C ALA A 91 6.67 -1.32 5.67
N GLY A 92 5.99 -0.96 4.58
CA GLY A 92 4.78 -0.12 4.61
C GLY A 92 3.64 -0.77 5.40
N PRO A 93 3.15 -1.95 5.01
CA PRO A 93 2.15 -2.70 5.78
C PRO A 93 2.54 -2.91 7.25
N PHE A 94 3.82 -3.16 7.53
CA PHE A 94 4.33 -3.34 8.89
C PHE A 94 4.15 -2.09 9.77
N VAL A 95 4.36 -0.90 9.21
CA VAL A 95 4.12 0.37 9.93
C VAL A 95 2.63 0.50 10.30
N ASN A 96 1.73 0.15 9.41
CA ASN A 96 0.28 0.18 9.71
C ASN A 96 -0.09 -0.79 10.83
N LEU A 97 0.53 -1.98 10.88
CA LEU A 97 0.35 -2.91 11.99
C LEU A 97 0.83 -2.32 13.32
N ILE A 98 1.97 -1.63 13.33
CA ILE A 98 2.49 -0.96 14.52
C ILE A 98 1.52 0.11 15.02
N ILE A 99 1.05 0.98 14.11
CA ILE A 99 0.09 2.05 14.46
C ILE A 99 -1.21 1.45 15.00
N MET A 100 -1.71 0.40 14.35
CA MET A 100 -2.90 -0.32 14.82
C MET A 100 -2.70 -0.90 16.23
N ALA A 101 -1.57 -1.57 16.48
CA ALA A 101 -1.26 -2.15 17.78
C ALA A 101 -1.17 -1.07 18.87
N ILE A 102 -0.48 0.04 18.60
CA ILE A 102 -0.39 1.18 19.52
C ILE A 102 -1.80 1.75 19.79
N SER A 103 -2.62 1.91 18.75
CA SER A 103 -3.99 2.42 18.88
C SER A 103 -4.86 1.51 19.76
N ILE A 104 -4.73 0.17 19.61
CA ILE A 104 -5.45 -0.79 20.45
C ILE A 104 -4.99 -0.71 21.90
N ILE A 105 -3.69 -0.58 22.15
CA ILE A 105 -3.13 -0.42 23.49
C ILE A 105 -3.64 0.88 24.13
N CYS A 106 -3.58 1.99 23.40
CA CYS A 106 -4.10 3.27 23.88
C CYS A 106 -5.60 3.18 24.20
N TYR A 107 -6.39 2.56 23.34
CA TYR A 107 -7.84 2.38 23.56
C TYR A 107 -8.17 1.59 24.84
N LYS A 108 -7.32 0.60 25.19
CA LYS A 108 -7.53 -0.23 26.38
C LYS A 108 -7.04 0.41 27.68
N ILE A 109 -5.96 1.21 27.62
CA ILE A 109 -5.31 1.76 28.79
C ILE A 109 -5.82 3.15 29.13
N THR A 110 -6.13 3.96 28.13
CA THR A 110 -6.56 5.35 28.31
C THR A 110 -8.07 5.45 28.07
N VAL A 111 -8.75 6.26 28.89
CA VAL A 111 -10.18 6.62 28.68
C VAL A 111 -10.37 7.54 27.45
N ILE A 112 -9.31 7.76 26.70
CA ILE A 112 -9.31 8.63 25.51
C ILE A 112 -9.97 7.85 24.37
N SER A 113 -11.17 8.26 23.99
CA SER A 113 -11.91 7.70 22.86
C SER A 113 -11.61 8.41 21.54
N GLU A 114 -11.09 9.64 21.60
CA GLU A 114 -10.83 10.50 20.43
C GLU A 114 -9.48 11.19 20.51
N ILE A 115 -8.79 11.25 19.38
CA ILE A 115 -7.56 12.02 19.18
C ILE A 115 -7.80 13.02 18.04
N ALA A 116 -7.69 14.32 18.33
CA ALA A 116 -7.94 15.41 17.36
C ALA A 116 -9.30 15.33 16.65
N GLY A 117 -10.35 14.88 17.37
CA GLY A 117 -11.69 14.72 16.80
C GLY A 117 -11.85 13.53 15.85
N ILE A 118 -10.95 12.55 15.95
CA ILE A 118 -10.98 11.26 15.23
C ILE A 118 -11.10 10.16 16.29
N SER A 119 -12.08 9.28 16.17
CA SER A 119 -12.22 8.16 17.09
C SER A 119 -11.05 7.18 16.92
N ILE A 120 -10.57 6.63 18.04
CA ILE A 120 -9.49 5.62 18.01
C ILE A 120 -9.94 4.37 17.23
N GLU A 121 -11.22 4.03 17.30
CA GLU A 121 -11.78 2.93 16.51
C GLU A 121 -11.61 3.17 15.01
N LEU A 122 -11.93 4.38 14.52
CA LEU A 122 -11.73 4.73 13.11
C LEU A 122 -10.25 4.62 12.71
N LEU A 123 -9.33 5.01 13.60
CA LEU A 123 -7.89 4.86 13.37
C LEU A 123 -7.48 3.39 13.25
N ILE A 124 -7.99 2.52 14.13
CA ILE A 124 -7.74 1.08 14.08
C ILE A 124 -8.27 0.47 12.79
N TYR A 125 -9.54 0.73 12.44
CA TYR A 125 -10.16 0.20 11.22
C TYR A 125 -9.47 0.71 9.96
N SER A 126 -9.09 1.99 9.91
CA SER A 126 -8.38 2.56 8.76
C SER A 126 -7.02 1.89 8.54
N ASN A 127 -6.23 1.68 9.60
CA ASN A 127 -4.94 0.99 9.49
C ASN A 127 -5.10 -0.48 9.10
N LEU A 128 -6.10 -1.18 9.66
CA LEU A 128 -6.42 -2.56 9.30
C LEU A 128 -6.79 -2.66 7.82
N LEU A 129 -7.63 -1.76 7.34
CA LEU A 129 -8.08 -1.72 5.95
C LEU A 129 -6.89 -1.47 5.01
N ILE A 130 -6.04 -0.47 5.30
CA ILE A 130 -4.85 -0.18 4.49
C ILE A 130 -3.91 -1.39 4.49
N PHE A 131 -3.71 -2.05 5.65
CA PHE A 131 -2.89 -3.25 5.75
C PHE A 131 -3.44 -4.40 4.89
N ILE A 132 -4.73 -4.73 5.03
CA ILE A 132 -5.36 -5.84 4.28
C ILE A 132 -5.27 -5.58 2.78
N PHE A 133 -5.65 -4.38 2.32
CA PHE A 133 -5.60 -4.05 0.90
C PHE A 133 -4.18 -4.13 0.35
N ASN A 134 -3.19 -3.57 1.04
CA ASN A 134 -1.81 -3.62 0.55
C ASN A 134 -1.19 -5.03 0.61
N MET A 135 -1.70 -5.93 1.47
CA MET A 135 -1.25 -7.32 1.54
C MET A 135 -1.94 -8.26 0.54
N LEU A 136 -2.91 -7.77 -0.23
CA LEU A 136 -3.49 -8.57 -1.32
C LEU A 136 -2.42 -8.96 -2.34
N PRO A 137 -2.42 -10.21 -2.84
CA PRO A 137 -1.44 -10.69 -3.82
C PRO A 137 -1.75 -10.18 -5.24
N ILE A 138 -1.99 -8.88 -5.35
CA ILE A 138 -2.31 -8.16 -6.60
C ILE A 138 -1.16 -7.22 -6.93
N TYR A 139 -0.51 -7.41 -8.06
CA TYR A 139 0.47 -6.44 -8.55
C TYR A 139 -0.26 -5.22 -9.13
N PRO A 140 0.07 -3.97 -8.77
CA PRO A 140 1.31 -3.50 -8.12
C PRO A 140 1.25 -3.29 -6.58
N LEU A 141 0.26 -3.79 -5.86
CA LEU A 141 0.19 -3.69 -4.40
C LEU A 141 1.39 -4.37 -3.72
N ASP A 142 1.64 -4.07 -2.45
CA ASP A 142 2.82 -4.57 -1.75
C ASP A 142 2.81 -6.09 -1.59
N GLY A 143 1.66 -6.71 -1.31
CA GLY A 143 1.49 -8.16 -1.29
C GLY A 143 1.84 -8.82 -2.63
N GLY A 144 1.45 -8.19 -3.74
CA GLY A 144 1.83 -8.63 -5.08
C GLY A 144 3.33 -8.47 -5.35
N ARG A 145 3.96 -7.39 -4.84
CA ARG A 145 5.42 -7.19 -4.93
C ARG A 145 6.17 -8.24 -4.10
N ILE A 146 5.72 -8.51 -2.87
CA ILE A 146 6.30 -9.55 -2.00
C ILE A 146 6.19 -10.90 -2.70
N LEU A 147 5.01 -11.27 -3.18
CA LEU A 147 4.78 -12.52 -3.91
C LEU A 147 5.73 -12.65 -5.10
N LYS A 148 5.85 -11.60 -5.92
CA LYS A 148 6.75 -11.58 -7.07
C LYS A 148 8.21 -11.84 -6.69
N GLU A 149 8.72 -11.17 -5.67
CA GLU A 149 10.10 -11.33 -5.26
C GLU A 149 10.35 -12.71 -4.60
N MET A 150 9.39 -13.26 -3.86
CA MET A 150 9.48 -14.62 -3.31
C MET A 150 9.52 -15.68 -4.41
N VAL A 151 8.65 -15.57 -5.42
CA VAL A 151 8.66 -16.47 -6.58
C VAL A 151 9.93 -16.28 -7.39
N HIS A 152 10.44 -15.04 -7.53
CA HIS A 152 11.70 -14.74 -8.21
C HIS A 152 12.89 -15.47 -7.58
N ILE A 153 12.99 -15.51 -6.26
CA ILE A 153 14.05 -16.21 -5.54
C ILE A 153 14.06 -17.72 -5.90
N LYS A 154 12.89 -18.32 -6.07
CA LYS A 154 12.75 -19.77 -6.26
C LYS A 154 12.75 -20.19 -7.73
N TYR A 155 12.13 -19.43 -8.61
CA TYR A 155 11.82 -19.84 -9.99
C TYR A 155 12.37 -18.87 -11.06
N GLY A 156 13.06 -17.81 -10.67
CA GLY A 156 13.59 -16.79 -11.58
C GLY A 156 12.59 -15.71 -11.96
N LEU A 157 13.10 -14.63 -12.56
CA LEU A 157 12.37 -13.38 -12.79
C LEU A 157 11.18 -13.55 -13.76
N PHE A 158 11.38 -14.26 -14.86
CA PHE A 158 10.34 -14.46 -15.88
C PHE A 158 9.14 -15.23 -15.32
N THR A 159 9.42 -16.35 -14.64
CA THR A 159 8.39 -17.18 -14.00
C THR A 159 7.65 -16.39 -12.91
N ALA A 160 8.38 -15.59 -12.13
CA ALA A 160 7.79 -14.72 -11.11
C ALA A 160 6.78 -13.75 -11.71
N TYR A 161 7.12 -13.11 -12.83
CA TYR A 161 6.22 -12.19 -13.51
C TYR A 161 4.93 -12.89 -13.99
N VAL A 162 5.08 -14.05 -14.64
CA VAL A 162 3.93 -14.83 -15.16
C VAL A 162 3.02 -15.31 -14.03
N ILE A 163 3.59 -15.91 -12.99
CA ILE A 163 2.81 -16.44 -11.85
C ILE A 163 2.12 -15.30 -11.10
N THR A 164 2.83 -14.21 -10.80
CA THR A 164 2.25 -13.08 -10.07
C THR A 164 1.10 -12.46 -10.85
N ASN A 165 1.23 -12.25 -12.16
CA ASN A 165 0.15 -11.73 -12.98
C ASN A 165 -1.07 -12.65 -13.03
N LYS A 166 -0.85 -13.97 -13.14
CA LYS A 166 -1.96 -14.94 -13.11
C LYS A 166 -2.70 -14.89 -11.77
N ILE A 167 -1.98 -14.89 -10.65
CA ILE A 167 -2.58 -14.80 -9.31
C ILE A 167 -3.31 -13.46 -9.15
N SER A 168 -2.70 -12.35 -9.55
CA SER A 168 -3.33 -11.02 -9.50
C SER A 168 -4.65 -10.99 -10.26
N ASN A 169 -4.68 -11.52 -11.48
CA ASN A 169 -5.90 -11.56 -12.29
C ASN A 169 -7.00 -12.40 -11.64
N VAL A 170 -6.66 -13.56 -11.09
CA VAL A 170 -7.63 -14.41 -10.39
C VAL A 170 -8.20 -13.69 -9.16
N VAL A 171 -7.35 -13.05 -8.36
CA VAL A 171 -7.79 -12.33 -7.16
C VAL A 171 -8.65 -11.12 -7.53
N VAL A 172 -8.30 -10.37 -8.57
CA VAL A 172 -9.12 -9.26 -9.07
C VAL A 172 -10.49 -9.77 -9.54
N ILE A 173 -10.56 -10.88 -10.28
CA ILE A 173 -11.83 -11.47 -10.72
C ILE A 173 -12.69 -11.86 -9.52
N ILE A 174 -12.11 -12.50 -8.50
CA ILE A 174 -12.83 -12.88 -7.28
C ILE A 174 -13.36 -11.63 -6.55
N LEU A 175 -12.52 -10.60 -6.39
CA LEU A 175 -12.92 -9.35 -5.73
C LEU A 175 -14.01 -8.61 -6.50
N THR A 176 -13.93 -8.56 -7.82
CA THR A 176 -14.97 -7.92 -8.64
C THR A 176 -16.27 -8.70 -8.62
N ALA A 177 -16.24 -10.03 -8.63
CA ALA A 177 -17.41 -10.88 -8.49
C ALA A 177 -18.07 -10.68 -7.11
N PHE A 178 -17.27 -10.66 -6.03
CA PHE A 178 -17.75 -10.40 -4.68
C PHE A 178 -18.37 -8.99 -4.55
N ALA A 179 -17.71 -7.97 -5.10
CA ALA A 179 -18.22 -6.60 -5.10
C ALA A 179 -19.54 -6.48 -5.87
N SER A 180 -19.65 -7.13 -7.04
CA SER A 180 -20.88 -7.16 -7.82
C SER A 180 -22.03 -7.80 -7.05
N PHE A 181 -21.75 -8.92 -6.37
CA PHE A 181 -22.74 -9.57 -5.51
C PHE A 181 -23.15 -8.68 -4.32
N ALA A 182 -22.19 -8.06 -3.65
CA ALA A 182 -22.45 -7.16 -2.53
C ALA A 182 -23.29 -5.93 -2.94
N ILE A 183 -23.09 -5.41 -4.14
CA ILE A 183 -23.90 -4.30 -4.68
C ILE A 183 -25.34 -4.73 -4.89
N LEU A 184 -25.57 -5.91 -5.45
CA LEU A 184 -26.90 -6.43 -5.69
C LEU A 184 -27.67 -6.65 -4.38
N GLU A 185 -27.00 -7.18 -3.35
CA GLU A 185 -27.60 -7.47 -2.05
C GLU A 185 -27.84 -6.20 -1.21
N TYR A 186 -26.83 -5.34 -1.12
CA TYR A 186 -26.85 -4.16 -0.22
C TYR A 186 -27.20 -2.85 -0.92
N LYS A 187 -27.41 -2.84 -2.24
CA LYS A 187 -27.65 -1.64 -3.08
C LYS A 187 -26.63 -0.52 -2.83
N ASN A 188 -25.41 -0.87 -2.47
CA ASN A 188 -24.36 0.07 -2.10
C ASN A 188 -23.26 0.12 -3.15
N ILE A 189 -23.25 1.16 -3.99
CA ILE A 189 -22.33 1.36 -5.10
C ILE A 189 -20.89 1.71 -4.61
N ALA A 190 -20.73 2.12 -3.34
CA ALA A 190 -19.42 2.54 -2.80
C ALA A 190 -18.34 1.46 -2.90
N ILE A 191 -18.71 0.18 -2.84
CA ILE A 191 -17.78 -0.95 -2.95
C ILE A 191 -17.15 -1.03 -4.34
N LEU A 192 -17.88 -0.65 -5.39
CA LEU A 192 -17.38 -0.68 -6.78
C LEU A 192 -16.32 0.41 -7.01
N ILE A 193 -16.48 1.57 -6.36
CA ILE A 193 -15.52 2.69 -6.45
C ILE A 193 -14.18 2.34 -5.80
N ILE A 194 -14.18 1.45 -4.78
CA ILE A 194 -12.96 1.02 -4.08
C ILE A 194 -12.12 0.05 -4.94
N ILE A 195 -12.77 -0.69 -5.85
CA ILE A 195 -12.13 -1.73 -6.66
C ILE A 195 -11.71 -1.21 -8.05
N ALA A 196 -12.31 -0.13 -8.53
CA ALA A 196 -11.98 0.50 -9.81
C ALA A 196 -10.73 1.39 -9.73
#